data_6d0fb3231e3c6c5abe056aa269bc0139
#
_entry.id   6d0fb3231e3c6c5abe056aa269bc0139
#
_cell.length_a   1.000
_cell.length_b   1.000
_cell.length_c   1.000
_cell.angle_alpha   90.00
_cell.angle_beta   90.00
_cell.angle_gamma   90.00
#
_symmetry.space_group_name_H-M   'P 1'
#
loop_
_entity.id
_entity.type
_entity.pdbx_description
1 polymer ?
#
loop_
_entity_poly.entity_id
_entity_poly.type
_entity_poly.pdbx_seq_one_letter_code
_entity_poly.pdbx_strand_id
1 'polypeptide(L)'
;LYPEINLTIILVYDDLDLAMRQADVAIRLTPPRQPDLVQRHLMEIHYNCYASPEYLKTHGMPKTPEDLDQHNLITFGDEVGDQTDLLPALNFLQGAGATGNRRKPVLQVNNIYGIYRAVRSGVGIGALPDYFTEGSPNLVHILPELQAPQTDVYFVYPEELRQSARIAVFRDFLLTKILENRK
;
A
#
# COMPACT_ATOMS: atom_id res chain seq x y z
N LEU A 1 9.35 12.04 -21.90
CA LEU A 1 8.41 13.14 -21.84
C LEU A 1 9.08 14.44 -21.35
N TYR A 2 9.93 14.35 -20.33
CA TYR A 2 10.61 15.50 -19.71
C TYR A 2 12.09 15.15 -19.46
N PRO A 3 12.94 15.15 -20.50
CA PRO A 3 14.32 14.67 -20.41
C PRO A 3 15.21 15.48 -19.46
N GLU A 4 14.81 16.72 -19.16
CA GLU A 4 15.54 17.61 -18.24
C GLU A 4 15.23 17.32 -16.76
N ILE A 5 14.27 16.42 -16.44
CA ILE A 5 13.92 16.08 -15.08
C ILE A 5 14.54 14.76 -14.69
N ASN A 6 15.46 14.79 -13.73
CA ASN A 6 16.01 13.59 -13.08
C ASN A 6 15.24 13.32 -11.79
N LEU A 7 14.87 12.05 -11.57
CA LEU A 7 14.19 11.60 -10.37
C LEU A 7 15.10 10.68 -9.55
N THR A 8 15.22 10.97 -8.27
CA THR A 8 15.77 10.05 -7.28
C THR A 8 14.62 9.62 -6.36
N ILE A 9 14.30 8.33 -6.33
CA ILE A 9 13.24 7.79 -5.48
C ILE A 9 13.86 7.20 -4.22
N ILE A 10 13.42 7.69 -3.07
CA ILE A 10 13.83 7.21 -1.75
C ILE A 10 12.63 6.52 -1.12
N LEU A 11 12.77 5.22 -0.82
CA LEU A 11 11.73 4.45 -0.14
C LEU A 11 12.06 4.41 1.35
N VAL A 12 11.26 5.11 2.13
CA VAL A 12 11.38 5.18 3.59
C VAL A 12 10.00 5.06 4.22
N TYR A 13 9.96 4.64 5.45
CA TYR A 13 8.72 4.56 6.24
C TYR A 13 8.61 5.73 7.22
N ASP A 14 9.72 6.33 7.60
CA ASP A 14 9.72 7.54 8.41
C ASP A 14 9.37 8.76 7.57
N ASP A 15 8.67 9.70 8.16
CA ASP A 15 8.37 10.97 7.52
C ASP A 15 9.66 11.78 7.34
N LEU A 16 10.12 11.87 6.09
CA LEU A 16 11.21 12.78 5.75
C LEU A 16 10.80 14.23 6.01
N ASP A 17 11.71 14.99 6.60
CA ASP A 17 11.52 16.43 6.78
C ASP A 17 11.72 17.16 5.45
N LEU A 18 10.60 17.52 4.81
CA LEU A 18 10.61 18.25 3.55
C LEU A 18 11.06 19.70 3.72
N ALA A 19 10.85 20.31 4.90
CA ALA A 19 11.32 21.66 5.19
C ALA A 19 12.85 21.69 5.27
N MET A 20 13.48 20.63 5.75
CA MET A 20 14.95 20.45 5.77
C MET A 20 15.51 19.94 4.43
N ARG A 21 14.69 19.90 3.37
CA ARG A 21 15.07 19.48 2.01
C ARG A 21 15.66 18.08 1.92
N GLN A 22 15.19 17.16 2.76
CA GLN A 22 15.55 15.75 2.65
C GLN A 22 14.94 15.12 1.37
N ALA A 23 13.84 15.71 0.87
CA ALA A 23 13.27 15.44 -0.44
C ALA A 23 12.52 16.70 -0.93
N ASP A 24 12.36 16.86 -2.25
CA ASP A 24 11.58 17.95 -2.83
C ASP A 24 10.06 17.69 -2.74
N VAL A 25 9.69 16.41 -2.80
CA VAL A 25 8.29 15.93 -2.81
C VAL A 25 8.21 14.63 -2.03
N ALA A 26 7.11 14.41 -1.34
CA ALA A 26 6.75 13.11 -0.77
C ALA A 26 5.39 12.63 -1.29
N ILE A 27 5.28 11.32 -1.47
CA ILE A 27 4.00 10.63 -1.61
C ILE A 27 3.69 10.02 -0.24
N ARG A 28 2.66 10.53 0.42
CA ARG A 28 2.28 10.13 1.78
C ARG A 28 0.91 9.44 1.77
N LEU A 29 0.76 8.49 2.67
CA LEU A 29 -0.49 7.76 2.90
C LEU A 29 -1.28 8.34 4.08
N THR A 30 -0.75 9.38 4.70
CA THR A 30 -1.41 10.16 5.75
C THR A 30 -1.29 11.65 5.43
N PRO A 31 -2.28 12.47 5.75
CA PRO A 31 -2.17 13.91 5.55
C PRO A 31 -1.07 14.48 6.45
N PRO A 32 -0.20 15.36 5.92
CA PRO A 32 0.83 16.01 6.72
C PRO A 32 0.20 16.89 7.81
N ARG A 33 0.80 16.90 8.99
CA ARG A 33 0.38 17.74 10.12
C ARG A 33 1.10 19.10 10.15
N GLN A 34 2.13 19.27 9.32
CA GLN A 34 2.97 20.48 9.27
C GLN A 34 2.27 21.57 8.45
N PRO A 35 2.16 22.82 8.99
CA PRO A 35 1.38 23.89 8.37
C PRO A 35 2.02 24.46 7.08
N ASP A 36 3.32 24.29 6.89
CA ASP A 36 4.14 24.81 5.78
C ASP A 36 4.24 23.81 4.62
N LEU A 37 3.46 22.74 4.65
CA LEU A 37 3.38 21.78 3.56
C LEU A 37 2.08 21.93 2.78
N VAL A 38 2.22 21.98 1.47
CA VAL A 38 1.10 21.87 0.54
C VAL A 38 0.79 20.40 0.31
N GLN A 39 -0.48 20.02 0.42
CA GLN A 39 -0.93 18.68 0.11
C GLN A 39 -1.95 18.69 -1.03
N ARG A 40 -1.89 17.67 -1.86
CA ARG A 40 -2.86 17.39 -2.91
C ARG A 40 -3.26 15.93 -2.85
N HIS A 41 -4.54 15.65 -2.67
CA HIS A 41 -5.06 14.29 -2.78
C HIS A 41 -4.79 13.76 -4.20
N LEU A 42 -4.21 12.57 -4.31
CA LEU A 42 -3.92 11.91 -5.57
C LEU A 42 -4.94 10.82 -5.88
N MET A 43 -5.15 9.91 -4.94
CA MET A 43 -6.02 8.76 -5.11
C MET A 43 -6.36 8.13 -3.76
N GLU A 44 -7.30 7.22 -3.78
CA GLU A 44 -7.61 6.31 -2.69
C GLU A 44 -7.13 4.91 -3.08
N ILE A 45 -6.55 4.19 -2.14
CA ILE A 45 -6.09 2.81 -2.28
C ILE A 45 -7.08 1.90 -1.56
N HIS A 46 -7.55 0.87 -2.27
CA HIS A 46 -8.35 -0.21 -1.72
C HIS A 46 -7.47 -1.44 -1.55
N TYR A 47 -7.58 -2.08 -0.39
CA TYR A 47 -6.87 -3.32 -0.12
C TYR A 47 -7.82 -4.50 -0.20
N ASN A 48 -7.36 -5.57 -0.83
CA ASN A 48 -8.11 -6.80 -0.96
C ASN A 48 -7.26 -7.99 -0.55
N CYS A 49 -7.91 -9.13 -0.30
CA CYS A 49 -7.25 -10.38 0.03
C CYS A 49 -6.84 -11.14 -1.22
N TYR A 50 -5.60 -11.59 -1.26
CA TYR A 50 -5.08 -12.37 -2.39
C TYR A 50 -4.31 -13.60 -1.93
N ALA A 51 -4.37 -14.63 -2.77
CA ALA A 51 -3.55 -15.83 -2.67
C ALA A 51 -3.14 -16.29 -4.07
N SER A 52 -2.07 -17.08 -4.18
CA SER A 52 -1.74 -17.73 -5.45
C SER A 52 -2.62 -18.96 -5.70
N PRO A 53 -2.87 -19.32 -6.98
CA PRO A 53 -3.59 -20.56 -7.32
C PRO A 53 -2.93 -21.81 -6.71
N GLU A 54 -1.61 -21.84 -6.65
CA GLU A 54 -0.83 -22.96 -6.09
C GLU A 54 -1.08 -23.13 -4.59
N TYR A 55 -1.10 -22.01 -3.85
CA TYR A 55 -1.44 -22.05 -2.42
C TYR A 55 -2.85 -22.58 -2.20
N LEU A 56 -3.82 -22.09 -2.97
CA LEU A 56 -5.21 -22.50 -2.84
C LEU A 56 -5.45 -23.96 -3.20
N LYS A 57 -4.67 -24.55 -4.11
CA LYS A 57 -4.75 -25.99 -4.43
C LYS A 57 -4.39 -26.87 -3.24
N THR A 58 -3.46 -26.42 -2.40
CA THR A 58 -2.96 -27.23 -1.27
C THR A 58 -3.69 -26.95 0.03
N HIS A 59 -4.18 -25.71 0.22
CA HIS A 59 -4.77 -25.28 1.49
C HIS A 59 -6.29 -25.04 1.41
N GLY A 60 -6.86 -25.12 0.20
CA GLY A 60 -8.28 -24.80 -0.01
C GLY A 60 -8.55 -23.31 -0.22
N MET A 61 -9.78 -23.02 -0.64
CA MET A 61 -10.29 -21.64 -0.83
C MET A 61 -11.05 -21.24 0.43
N PRO A 62 -10.63 -20.21 1.17
CA PRO A 62 -11.43 -19.70 2.29
C PRO A 62 -12.75 -19.11 1.75
N LYS A 63 -13.85 -19.41 2.40
CA LYS A 63 -15.20 -18.98 2.04
C LYS A 63 -15.73 -17.91 2.97
N THR A 64 -15.25 -17.89 4.21
CA THR A 64 -15.61 -16.90 5.22
C THR A 64 -14.34 -16.31 5.85
N PRO A 65 -14.43 -15.11 6.46
CA PRO A 65 -13.29 -14.53 7.16
C PRO A 65 -12.74 -15.41 8.28
N GLU A 66 -13.58 -16.24 8.92
CA GLU A 66 -13.18 -17.17 9.99
C GLU A 66 -12.29 -18.28 9.44
N ASP A 67 -12.47 -18.70 8.19
CA ASP A 67 -11.62 -19.73 7.56
C ASP A 67 -10.14 -19.32 7.52
N LEU A 68 -9.86 -18.02 7.59
CA LEU A 68 -8.48 -17.50 7.66
C LEU A 68 -7.71 -18.03 8.89
N ASP A 69 -8.40 -18.55 9.91
CA ASP A 69 -7.77 -19.19 11.07
C ASP A 69 -6.98 -20.45 10.67
N GLN A 70 -7.30 -21.07 9.55
CA GLN A 70 -6.66 -22.28 9.00
C GLN A 70 -5.59 -21.95 7.93
N HIS A 71 -5.36 -20.67 7.65
CA HIS A 71 -4.49 -20.24 6.57
C HIS A 71 -3.25 -19.50 7.07
N ASN A 72 -2.18 -19.60 6.28
CA ASN A 72 -0.96 -18.84 6.47
C ASN A 72 -1.20 -17.39 6.08
N LEU A 73 -0.98 -16.45 6.99
CA LEU A 73 -1.07 -15.02 6.70
C LEU A 73 0.31 -14.41 6.51
N ILE A 74 0.39 -13.51 5.52
CA ILE A 74 1.54 -12.65 5.26
C ILE A 74 1.10 -11.22 5.57
N THR A 75 1.82 -10.55 6.46
CA THR A 75 1.44 -9.21 6.92
C THR A 75 2.61 -8.23 6.83
N PHE A 76 2.29 -6.98 6.99
CA PHE A 76 3.31 -5.94 7.13
C PHE A 76 3.98 -6.06 8.50
N GLY A 77 5.31 -5.83 8.56
CA GLY A 77 6.07 -5.90 9.81
C GLY A 77 5.75 -4.75 10.76
N ASP A 78 5.71 -5.04 12.05
CA ASP A 78 5.33 -4.08 13.11
C ASP A 78 6.46 -3.08 13.48
N GLU A 79 7.69 -3.31 13.01
CA GLU A 79 8.88 -2.49 13.34
C GLU A 79 9.03 -1.26 12.43
N VAL A 80 7.94 -0.62 12.07
CA VAL A 80 7.98 0.50 11.13
C VAL A 80 7.52 1.77 11.85
N GLY A 81 8.42 2.40 12.59
CA GLY A 81 8.33 3.76 13.10
C GLY A 81 6.93 4.23 13.54
N ASP A 82 6.71 5.53 13.45
CA ASP A 82 5.46 6.22 13.85
C ASP A 82 4.29 6.06 12.83
N GLN A 83 4.39 5.13 11.86
CA GLN A 83 3.38 4.88 10.79
C GLN A 83 2.24 3.97 11.26
N THR A 84 1.79 4.14 12.49
CA THR A 84 0.68 3.35 13.07
C THR A 84 -0.62 3.46 12.28
N ASP A 85 -0.80 4.53 11.51
CA ASP A 85 -2.05 4.79 10.77
C ASP A 85 -2.23 3.87 9.53
N LEU A 86 -1.14 3.30 8.99
CA LEU A 86 -1.19 2.38 7.84
C LEU A 86 -1.33 0.91 8.22
N LEU A 87 -0.86 0.54 9.40
CA LEU A 87 -0.87 -0.84 9.87
C LEU A 87 -2.27 -1.46 9.87
N PRO A 88 -3.36 -0.73 10.23
CA PRO A 88 -4.70 -1.31 10.17
C PRO A 88 -5.09 -1.79 8.78
N ALA A 89 -4.80 -1.01 7.73
CA ALA A 89 -5.13 -1.38 6.35
C ALA A 89 -4.28 -2.55 5.82
N LEU A 90 -3.00 -2.58 6.18
CA LEU A 90 -2.07 -3.63 5.74
C LEU A 90 -2.21 -4.93 6.55
N ASN A 91 -2.69 -4.83 7.78
CA ASN A 91 -2.76 -5.95 8.73
C ASN A 91 -4.20 -6.33 9.13
N PHE A 92 -5.22 -5.85 8.37
CA PHE A 92 -6.62 -6.10 8.72
C PHE A 92 -6.97 -7.58 8.77
N LEU A 93 -6.31 -8.43 7.99
CA LEU A 93 -6.52 -9.87 7.96
C LEU A 93 -6.23 -10.56 9.29
N GLN A 94 -5.38 -9.98 10.13
CA GLN A 94 -5.11 -10.54 11.46
C GLN A 94 -6.33 -10.54 12.37
N GLY A 95 -7.23 -9.56 12.17
CA GLY A 95 -8.43 -9.39 13.00
C GLY A 95 -9.74 -9.74 12.31
N ALA A 96 -9.77 -9.78 10.98
CA ALA A 96 -10.99 -9.97 10.20
C ALA A 96 -11.63 -11.34 10.49
N GLY A 97 -12.83 -11.38 11.12
CA GLY A 97 -13.52 -12.60 11.49
C GLY A 97 -12.77 -13.51 12.47
N ALA A 98 -11.75 -13.02 13.16
CA ALA A 98 -11.00 -13.84 14.12
C ALA A 98 -11.89 -14.26 15.30
N THR A 99 -11.94 -15.55 15.57
CA THR A 99 -12.79 -16.11 16.65
C THR A 99 -12.15 -16.03 18.04
N GLY A 100 -10.89 -15.55 18.10
CA GLY A 100 -10.10 -15.42 19.33
C GLY A 100 -9.14 -14.24 19.27
N ASN A 101 -7.89 -14.49 19.62
CA ASN A 101 -6.83 -13.48 19.51
C ASN A 101 -6.51 -13.20 18.03
N ARG A 102 -5.86 -12.05 17.79
CA ARG A 102 -5.35 -11.73 16.44
C ARG A 102 -4.48 -12.88 15.90
N ARG A 103 -4.68 -13.23 14.64
CA ARG A 103 -3.91 -14.28 13.96
C ARG A 103 -2.44 -13.92 13.90
N LYS A 104 -1.58 -14.89 14.18
CA LYS A 104 -0.14 -14.72 14.03
C LYS A 104 0.24 -14.97 12.57
N PRO A 105 0.94 -14.02 11.90
CA PRO A 105 1.41 -14.24 10.54
C PRO A 105 2.55 -15.28 10.53
N VAL A 106 2.66 -16.01 9.43
CA VAL A 106 3.82 -16.89 9.17
C VAL A 106 5.00 -16.12 8.60
N LEU A 107 4.73 -14.96 8.01
CA LEU A 107 5.74 -14.07 7.43
C LEU A 107 5.32 -12.62 7.62
N GLN A 108 6.27 -11.81 8.09
CA GLN A 108 6.13 -10.36 8.15
C GLN A 108 7.19 -9.72 7.24
N VAL A 109 6.78 -8.75 6.45
CA VAL A 109 7.67 -8.02 5.52
C VAL A 109 7.33 -6.53 5.60
N ASN A 110 8.31 -5.70 5.84
CA ASN A 110 8.13 -4.24 5.91
C ASN A 110 8.11 -3.56 4.51
N ASN A 111 7.67 -4.26 3.49
CA ASN A 111 7.58 -3.74 2.13
C ASN A 111 6.42 -4.40 1.38
N ILE A 112 5.53 -3.58 0.80
CA ILE A 112 4.35 -4.09 0.10
C ILE A 112 4.68 -4.97 -1.11
N TYR A 113 5.76 -4.63 -1.84
CA TYR A 113 6.22 -5.46 -2.94
C TYR A 113 6.75 -6.82 -2.46
N GLY A 114 7.37 -6.86 -1.29
CA GLY A 114 7.78 -8.10 -0.63
C GLY A 114 6.58 -8.98 -0.27
N ILE A 115 5.50 -8.40 0.25
CA ILE A 115 4.23 -9.10 0.51
C ILE A 115 3.68 -9.67 -0.80
N TYR A 116 3.58 -8.85 -1.84
CA TYR A 116 3.13 -9.29 -3.17
C TYR A 116 3.94 -10.49 -3.69
N ARG A 117 5.26 -10.44 -3.58
CA ARG A 117 6.15 -11.54 -4.00
C ARG A 117 5.90 -12.81 -3.20
N ALA A 118 5.73 -12.70 -1.88
CA ALA A 118 5.47 -13.84 -1.01
C ALA A 118 4.10 -14.49 -1.30
N VAL A 119 3.04 -13.68 -1.47
CA VAL A 119 1.71 -14.16 -1.87
C VAL A 119 1.78 -14.89 -3.20
N ARG A 120 2.39 -14.29 -4.20
CA ARG A 120 2.56 -14.86 -5.54
C ARG A 120 3.35 -16.16 -5.53
N SER A 121 4.31 -16.31 -4.62
CA SER A 121 5.13 -17.52 -4.46
C SER A 121 4.44 -18.63 -3.67
N GLY A 122 3.18 -18.45 -3.25
CA GLY A 122 2.42 -19.48 -2.56
C GLY A 122 2.75 -19.65 -1.08
N VAL A 123 3.34 -18.66 -0.43
CA VAL A 123 3.64 -18.70 1.01
C VAL A 123 2.37 -18.62 1.85
N GLY A 124 1.37 -17.84 1.40
CA GLY A 124 0.13 -17.64 2.13
C GLY A 124 -0.78 -16.61 1.51
N ILE A 125 -1.71 -16.10 2.31
CA ILE A 125 -2.68 -15.06 2.00
C ILE A 125 -2.14 -13.71 2.48
N GLY A 126 -2.26 -12.67 1.67
CA GLY A 126 -1.87 -11.31 2.05
C GLY A 126 -2.87 -10.26 1.58
N ALA A 127 -2.85 -9.12 2.26
CA ALA A 127 -3.53 -7.90 1.84
C ALA A 127 -2.67 -7.16 0.82
N LEU A 128 -3.23 -6.84 -0.35
CA LEU A 128 -2.53 -6.11 -1.40
C LEU A 128 -3.41 -4.99 -1.92
N PRO A 129 -2.82 -3.85 -2.27
CA PRO A 129 -3.51 -2.79 -2.99
C PRO A 129 -4.05 -3.29 -4.35
N ASP A 130 -5.20 -2.79 -4.75
CA ASP A 130 -5.87 -3.11 -6.00
C ASP A 130 -4.97 -2.91 -7.23
N TYR A 131 -4.23 -1.81 -7.28
CA TYR A 131 -3.32 -1.49 -8.39
C TYR A 131 -2.16 -2.50 -8.58
N PHE A 132 -1.82 -3.31 -7.57
CA PHE A 132 -0.81 -4.36 -7.70
C PHE A 132 -1.32 -5.59 -8.45
N THR A 133 -2.61 -5.75 -8.50
CA THR A 133 -3.25 -7.00 -8.93
C THR A 133 -3.92 -6.88 -10.28
N GLU A 134 -4.14 -5.66 -10.76
CA GLU A 134 -4.65 -5.42 -12.10
C GLU A 134 -3.74 -6.08 -13.16
N GLY A 135 -4.31 -7.04 -13.89
CA GLY A 135 -3.59 -7.80 -14.92
C GLY A 135 -2.61 -8.86 -14.39
N SER A 136 -2.64 -9.21 -13.11
CA SER A 136 -1.81 -10.26 -12.52
C SER A 136 -2.51 -11.63 -12.55
N PRO A 137 -2.28 -12.47 -13.57
CA PRO A 137 -3.01 -13.75 -13.74
C PRO A 137 -2.69 -14.79 -12.65
N ASN A 138 -1.65 -14.55 -11.85
CA ASN A 138 -1.14 -15.45 -10.82
C ASN A 138 -1.63 -15.10 -9.40
N LEU A 139 -2.65 -14.25 -9.28
CA LEU A 139 -3.29 -13.92 -8.02
C LEU A 139 -4.79 -14.13 -8.12
N VAL A 140 -5.35 -14.74 -7.11
CA VAL A 140 -6.78 -14.95 -6.95
C VAL A 140 -7.28 -14.02 -5.86
N HIS A 141 -8.22 -13.16 -6.18
CA HIS A 141 -8.95 -12.37 -5.19
C HIS A 141 -9.85 -13.32 -4.39
N ILE A 142 -9.66 -13.36 -3.10
CA ILE A 142 -10.42 -14.21 -2.17
C ILE A 142 -11.24 -13.33 -1.22
N LEU A 143 -12.33 -13.87 -0.70
CA LEU A 143 -13.22 -13.17 0.23
C LEU A 143 -13.63 -11.77 -0.29
N PRO A 144 -14.21 -11.63 -1.48
CA PRO A 144 -14.49 -10.33 -2.10
C PRO A 144 -15.46 -9.45 -1.29
N GLU A 145 -16.26 -10.06 -0.42
CA GLU A 145 -17.17 -9.35 0.48
C GLU A 145 -16.48 -8.79 1.73
N LEU A 146 -15.21 -9.16 1.97
CA LEU A 146 -14.45 -8.68 3.11
C LEU A 146 -13.94 -7.27 2.85
N GLN A 147 -14.59 -6.29 3.46
CA GLN A 147 -14.20 -4.90 3.34
C GLN A 147 -12.93 -4.61 4.14
N ALA A 148 -11.90 -4.17 3.43
CA ALA A 148 -10.67 -3.68 4.03
C ALA A 148 -10.74 -2.17 4.26
N PRO A 149 -9.96 -1.62 5.21
CA PRO A 149 -9.76 -0.19 5.31
C PRO A 149 -9.20 0.41 4.02
N GLN A 150 -9.61 1.62 3.71
CA GLN A 150 -9.11 2.40 2.58
C GLN A 150 -8.01 3.35 3.08
N THR A 151 -7.15 3.77 2.16
CA THR A 151 -6.07 4.71 2.48
C THR A 151 -5.97 5.77 1.40
N ASP A 152 -6.03 7.03 1.80
CA ASP A 152 -5.80 8.15 0.91
C ASP A 152 -4.31 8.33 0.61
N VAL A 153 -4.00 8.75 -0.60
CA VAL A 153 -2.64 9.08 -1.05
C VAL A 153 -2.54 10.55 -1.34
N TYR A 154 -1.51 11.18 -0.80
CA TYR A 154 -1.27 12.61 -0.94
C TYR A 154 0.08 12.90 -1.62
N PHE A 155 0.08 13.86 -2.52
CA PHE A 155 1.27 14.51 -3.04
C PHE A 155 1.59 15.70 -2.14
N VAL A 156 2.74 15.68 -1.49
CA VAL A 156 3.12 16.67 -0.47
C VAL A 156 4.43 17.33 -0.84
N TYR A 157 4.50 18.65 -0.69
CA TYR A 157 5.71 19.45 -0.95
C TYR A 157 5.71 20.73 -0.11
N PRO A 158 6.88 21.34 0.17
CA PRO A 158 6.98 22.62 0.89
C PRO A 158 6.28 23.76 0.14
N GLU A 159 5.61 24.67 0.88
CA GLU A 159 4.92 25.84 0.30
C GLU A 159 5.86 26.69 -0.55
N GLU A 160 7.15 26.81 -0.19
CA GLU A 160 8.16 27.55 -0.95
C GLU A 160 8.36 27.00 -2.37
N LEU A 161 8.04 25.72 -2.63
CA LEU A 161 8.12 25.07 -3.94
C LEU A 161 6.82 25.16 -4.75
N ARG A 162 5.81 25.88 -4.27
CA ARG A 162 4.50 25.98 -4.91
C ARG A 162 4.54 26.52 -6.34
N GLN A 163 5.50 27.39 -6.64
CA GLN A 163 5.69 27.97 -7.99
C GLN A 163 6.72 27.20 -8.83
N SER A 164 7.25 26.09 -8.32
CA SER A 164 8.24 25.29 -9.04
C SER A 164 7.60 24.55 -10.23
N ALA A 165 8.06 24.87 -11.44
CA ALA A 165 7.60 24.20 -12.65
C ALA A 165 7.87 22.68 -12.63
N ARG A 166 9.01 22.25 -12.05
CA ARG A 166 9.35 20.83 -11.91
C ARG A 166 8.33 20.08 -11.06
N ILE A 167 7.93 20.67 -9.93
CA ILE A 167 6.93 20.09 -9.02
C ILE A 167 5.56 20.01 -9.70
N ALA A 168 5.15 21.07 -10.39
CA ALA A 168 3.88 21.10 -11.12
C ALA A 168 3.83 20.03 -12.22
N VAL A 169 4.88 19.94 -13.03
CA VAL A 169 4.99 18.94 -14.11
C VAL A 169 4.96 17.51 -13.54
N PHE A 170 5.69 17.24 -12.47
CA PHE A 170 5.71 15.92 -11.87
C PHE A 170 4.34 15.52 -11.27
N ARG A 171 3.70 16.45 -10.55
CA ARG A 171 2.35 16.27 -10.02
C ARG A 171 1.34 15.96 -11.14
N ASP A 172 1.34 16.75 -12.20
CA ASP A 172 0.38 16.63 -13.30
C ASP A 172 0.60 15.33 -14.09
N PHE A 173 1.86 14.92 -14.24
CA PHE A 173 2.23 13.61 -14.79
C PHE A 173 1.64 12.46 -13.95
N LEU A 174 1.80 12.50 -12.63
CA LEU A 174 1.28 11.47 -11.74
C LEU A 174 -0.25 11.40 -11.81
N LEU A 175 -0.93 12.55 -11.74
CA LEU A 175 -2.39 12.62 -11.86
C LEU A 175 -2.89 12.03 -13.18
N THR A 176 -2.22 12.35 -14.29
CA THR A 176 -2.55 11.79 -15.60
C THR A 176 -2.41 10.27 -15.61
N LYS A 177 -1.30 9.75 -15.07
CA LYS A 177 -1.06 8.30 -15.01
C LYS A 177 -2.04 7.56 -14.12
N ILE A 178 -2.42 8.14 -12.99
CA ILE A 178 -3.46 7.57 -12.11
C ILE A 178 -4.81 7.48 -12.84
N LEU A 179 -5.18 8.54 -13.58
CA LEU A 179 -6.44 8.55 -14.34
C LEU A 179 -6.44 7.56 -15.52
N GLU A 180 -5.29 7.36 -16.17
CA GLU A 180 -5.14 6.37 -17.26
C GLU A 180 -5.31 4.94 -16.75
N ASN A 181 -4.79 4.64 -15.55
CA ASN A 181 -4.82 3.30 -14.97
C ASN A 181 -6.16 2.95 -14.28
N ARG A 182 -7.06 3.93 -14.06
CA ARG A 182 -8.40 3.69 -13.50
C ARG A 182 -9.45 3.28 -14.53
N LYS A 183 -9.07 3.09 -15.80
CA LYS A 183 -9.94 2.60 -16.88
C LYS A 183 -9.77 1.11 -17.10
#